data_3d9482bd693df95770a3d1a8383bf584
#
_entry.id   3d9482bd693df95770a3d1a8383bf584
#
_cell.length_a   1.000
_cell.length_b   1.000
_cell.length_c   1.000
_cell.angle_alpha   90.00
_cell.angle_beta   90.00
_cell.angle_gamma   90.00
#
_symmetry.space_group_name_H-M   'P 1'
#
loop_
_entity.id
_entity.type
_entity.pdbx_description
1 polymer ?
#
loop_
_entity_poly.entity_id
_entity_poly.type
_entity_poly.pdbx_seq_one_letter_code
_entity_poly.pdbx_strand_id
1 'polypeptide(L)'
;QSMFFDYKKYDMGTVARYKINRRFDLKTPNERAFHTFQIEDFILILKHLIRLNNREEVPDDIDHLSNRRIRPVGELVLNKFRVGLLRTERIAKDRMTVMELETVTPTQLVNSRPITAALREFFASSQLSQFMDQANPLAELAHKRRLSAMGPGGLSRERASFDVRDVHASHYGRICPIATPEGPNIGLVVHLATHAVLNKYGFIETPLRQVHTHLKNDGKAAVGHKAGDDIMDASGKKALIHEGEEITAALAKKLAELKDLKEVPVRAFLGDKVEHFDAEDEQEIVYAQANTPLSETGEFLDESVIAR
;
A
#
# COMPACT_ATOMS: atom_id res chain seq x y z
N GLN A 1 -23.58 13.67 17.68
CA GLN A 1 -23.88 12.49 16.85
C GLN A 1 -23.79 12.80 15.34
N SER A 2 -24.43 13.89 14.83
CA SER A 2 -24.47 14.18 13.39
C SER A 2 -23.13 14.58 12.76
N MET A 3 -22.09 14.87 13.53
CA MET A 3 -20.80 15.33 12.99
C MET A 3 -20.04 14.21 12.26
N PHE A 4 -19.97 13.02 12.82
CA PHE A 4 -19.17 11.89 12.30
C PHE A 4 -20.00 10.75 11.72
N PHE A 5 -21.30 10.67 12.06
CA PHE A 5 -22.18 9.58 11.68
C PHE A 5 -23.15 9.94 10.54
N ASP A 6 -23.16 11.20 10.09
CA ASP A 6 -24.02 11.65 8.99
C ASP A 6 -23.20 11.74 7.69
N TYR A 7 -23.50 10.90 6.71
CA TYR A 7 -22.84 10.87 5.40
C TYR A 7 -22.90 12.20 4.61
N LYS A 8 -23.83 13.10 4.97
CA LYS A 8 -23.91 14.45 4.37
C LYS A 8 -22.87 15.40 4.91
N LYS A 9 -22.35 15.13 6.11
CA LYS A 9 -21.40 16.01 6.81
C LYS A 9 -20.00 15.44 6.90
N TYR A 10 -19.87 14.11 6.86
CA TYR A 10 -18.59 13.43 7.04
C TYR A 10 -18.42 12.30 6.06
N ASP A 11 -17.27 12.28 5.40
CA ASP A 11 -16.82 11.20 4.50
C ASP A 11 -15.32 11.00 4.76
N MET A 12 -14.95 9.88 5.39
CA MET A 12 -13.53 9.55 5.64
C MET A 12 -12.82 9.08 4.37
N GLY A 13 -13.57 8.73 3.34
CA GLY A 13 -13.04 8.23 2.07
C GLY A 13 -12.60 6.76 2.10
N THR A 14 -12.28 6.25 0.90
CA THR A 14 -11.92 4.84 0.68
C THR A 14 -10.63 4.43 1.40
N VAL A 15 -9.64 5.33 1.45
CA VAL A 15 -8.32 5.03 2.04
C VAL A 15 -8.42 4.88 3.56
N ALA A 16 -9.14 5.79 4.23
CA ALA A 16 -9.29 5.71 5.68
C ALA A 16 -10.10 4.47 6.09
N ARG A 17 -11.19 4.14 5.36
CA ARG A 17 -11.95 2.90 5.60
C ARG A 17 -11.06 1.67 5.41
N TYR A 18 -10.26 1.62 4.35
CA TYR A 18 -9.30 0.54 4.13
C TYR A 18 -8.32 0.37 5.31
N LYS A 19 -7.72 1.47 5.78
CA LYS A 19 -6.75 1.43 6.91
C LYS A 19 -7.41 1.02 8.23
N ILE A 20 -8.62 1.49 8.53
CA ILE A 20 -9.37 1.09 9.74
C ILE A 20 -9.70 -0.40 9.68
N ASN A 21 -10.22 -0.87 8.56
CA ASN A 21 -10.54 -2.28 8.37
C ASN A 21 -9.31 -3.17 8.58
N ARG A 22 -8.18 -2.80 7.97
CA ARG A 22 -6.95 -3.56 8.09
C ARG A 22 -6.40 -3.57 9.51
N ARG A 23 -6.40 -2.41 10.18
CA ARG A 23 -5.87 -2.29 11.54
C ARG A 23 -6.63 -3.10 12.57
N PHE A 24 -7.94 -3.20 12.42
CA PHE A 24 -8.83 -3.85 13.38
C PHE A 24 -9.44 -5.16 12.87
N ASP A 25 -8.93 -5.68 11.75
CA ASP A 25 -9.43 -6.89 11.07
C ASP A 25 -10.95 -6.85 10.84
N LEU A 26 -11.44 -5.70 10.36
CA LEU A 26 -12.86 -5.50 10.08
C LEU A 26 -13.20 -5.90 8.65
N LYS A 27 -14.34 -6.55 8.49
CA LYS A 27 -14.89 -6.94 7.18
C LYS A 27 -15.92 -5.93 6.63
N THR A 28 -15.90 -4.70 7.12
CA THR A 28 -16.83 -3.65 6.68
C THR A 28 -16.60 -3.33 5.19
N PRO A 29 -17.65 -3.32 4.35
CA PRO A 29 -17.51 -2.99 2.94
C PRO A 29 -16.90 -1.59 2.73
N ASN A 30 -16.00 -1.46 1.74
CA ASN A 30 -15.41 -0.17 1.42
C ASN A 30 -16.26 0.56 0.36
N GLU A 31 -17.50 0.84 0.71
CA GLU A 31 -18.49 1.55 -0.09
C GLU A 31 -18.85 2.89 0.55
N ARG A 32 -19.35 3.83 -0.24
CA ARG A 32 -19.66 5.19 0.22
C ARG A 32 -20.60 5.22 1.43
N ALA A 33 -21.52 4.28 1.55
CA ALA A 33 -22.43 4.17 2.70
C ALA A 33 -21.72 3.93 4.01
N PHE A 34 -20.53 3.30 3.98
CA PHE A 34 -19.72 2.95 5.14
C PHE A 34 -18.51 3.88 5.33
N HIS A 35 -18.41 4.98 4.59
CA HIS A 35 -17.36 5.98 4.77
C HIS A 35 -17.64 6.96 5.93
N THR A 36 -18.70 6.74 6.71
CA THR A 36 -18.94 7.38 8.00
C THR A 36 -18.40 6.51 9.11
N PHE A 37 -18.19 7.08 10.29
CA PHE A 37 -17.88 6.28 11.47
C PHE A 37 -19.05 5.34 11.81
N GLN A 38 -18.73 4.09 12.10
CA GLN A 38 -19.62 3.15 12.77
C GLN A 38 -19.35 3.21 14.26
N ILE A 39 -20.32 2.80 15.09
CA ILE A 39 -20.15 2.78 16.55
C ILE A 39 -19.00 1.84 16.93
N GLU A 40 -18.86 0.74 16.22
CA GLU A 40 -17.79 -0.23 16.38
C GLU A 40 -16.40 0.38 16.13
N ASP A 41 -16.23 1.13 15.03
CA ASP A 41 -14.98 1.85 14.73
C ASP A 41 -14.55 2.75 15.89
N PHE A 42 -15.52 3.49 16.44
CA PHE A 42 -15.29 4.41 17.54
C PHE A 42 -14.82 3.70 18.81
N ILE A 43 -15.46 2.57 19.16
CA ILE A 43 -15.09 1.76 20.32
C ILE A 43 -13.69 1.18 20.16
N LEU A 44 -13.36 0.65 18.97
CA LEU A 44 -12.05 0.07 18.68
C LEU A 44 -10.94 1.12 18.72
N ILE A 45 -11.18 2.30 18.14
CA ILE A 45 -10.23 3.42 18.20
C ILE A 45 -9.97 3.86 19.66
N LEU A 46 -11.02 4.01 20.47
CA LEU A 46 -10.86 4.36 21.88
C LEU A 46 -10.08 3.28 22.64
N LYS A 47 -10.41 2.01 22.42
CA LYS A 47 -9.69 0.89 23.04
C LYS A 47 -8.20 0.91 22.67
N HIS A 48 -7.89 1.15 21.39
CA HIS A 48 -6.51 1.26 20.93
C HIS A 48 -5.78 2.46 21.57
N LEU A 49 -6.42 3.64 21.64
CA LEU A 49 -5.83 4.81 22.30
C LEU A 49 -5.54 4.57 23.81
N ILE A 50 -6.41 3.84 24.51
CA ILE A 50 -6.19 3.46 25.91
C ILE A 50 -4.97 2.53 26.02
N ARG A 51 -4.84 1.54 25.15
CA ARG A 51 -3.69 0.63 25.13
C ARG A 51 -2.38 1.36 24.83
N LEU A 52 -2.37 2.30 23.87
CA LEU A 52 -1.22 3.16 23.61
C LEU A 52 -0.83 3.99 24.84
N ASN A 53 -1.83 4.57 25.54
CA ASN A 53 -1.59 5.33 26.76
C ASN A 53 -1.03 4.46 27.89
N ASN A 54 -1.47 3.22 27.99
CA ASN A 54 -0.96 2.24 28.95
C ASN A 54 0.38 1.61 28.56
N ARG A 55 0.94 1.95 27.38
CA ARG A 55 2.16 1.36 26.81
C ARG A 55 2.04 -0.15 26.53
N GLU A 56 0.84 -0.63 26.29
CA GLU A 56 0.56 -2.01 25.88
C GLU A 56 0.79 -2.19 24.36
N GLU A 57 0.74 -1.10 23.62
CA GLU A 57 0.99 -1.04 22.16
C GLU A 57 1.99 0.07 21.85
N VAL A 58 2.67 -0.03 20.71
CA VAL A 58 3.65 0.96 20.24
C VAL A 58 2.96 1.92 19.27
N PRO A 59 3.24 3.24 19.34
CA PRO A 59 2.73 4.20 18.37
C PRO A 59 3.20 3.86 16.95
N ASP A 60 2.35 4.20 15.96
CA ASP A 60 2.70 4.03 14.55
C ASP A 60 3.92 4.87 14.17
N ASP A 61 4.79 4.28 13.38
CA ASP A 61 5.86 5.00 12.71
C ASP A 61 5.28 5.85 11.57
N ILE A 62 5.38 7.18 11.72
CA ILE A 62 4.82 8.15 10.77
C ILE A 62 5.57 8.09 9.43
N ASP A 63 6.86 7.78 9.44
CA ASP A 63 7.71 7.76 8.23
C ASP A 63 7.68 6.43 7.47
N HIS A 64 7.08 5.42 8.07
CA HIS A 64 6.87 4.13 7.41
C HIS A 64 5.93 4.27 6.20
N LEU A 65 6.28 3.64 5.05
CA LEU A 65 5.48 3.76 3.81
C LEU A 65 4.10 3.12 3.88
N SER A 66 3.80 2.32 4.90
CA SER A 66 2.42 1.91 5.20
C SER A 66 1.52 3.08 5.62
N ASN A 67 2.10 4.16 6.16
CA ASN A 67 1.39 5.34 6.64
C ASN A 67 1.55 6.56 5.72
N ARG A 68 2.47 6.49 4.74
CA ARG A 68 2.73 7.53 3.75
C ARG A 68 2.30 7.05 2.37
N ARG A 69 1.19 7.59 1.87
CA ARG A 69 0.69 7.27 0.54
C ARG A 69 1.04 8.34 -0.48
N ILE A 70 1.04 7.97 -1.74
CA ILE A 70 1.23 8.89 -2.85
C ILE A 70 -0.14 9.33 -3.39
N ARG A 71 -0.25 10.61 -3.70
CA ARG A 71 -1.39 11.20 -4.38
C ARG A 71 -1.03 11.41 -5.85
N PRO A 72 -1.51 10.57 -6.79
CA PRO A 72 -1.23 10.71 -8.21
C PRO A 72 -1.95 11.93 -8.80
N VAL A 73 -1.53 12.32 -9.99
CA VAL A 73 -2.10 13.48 -10.71
C VAL A 73 -3.62 13.38 -10.87
N GLY A 74 -4.15 12.19 -11.10
CA GLY A 74 -5.60 11.97 -11.22
C GLY A 74 -6.38 12.39 -9.99
N GLU A 75 -5.90 12.06 -8.78
CA GLU A 75 -6.52 12.48 -7.52
C GLU A 75 -6.46 14.01 -7.34
N LEU A 76 -5.31 14.62 -7.64
CA LEU A 76 -5.11 16.07 -7.50
C LEU A 76 -6.04 16.85 -8.45
N VAL A 77 -6.14 16.40 -9.70
CA VAL A 77 -7.03 17.01 -10.71
C VAL A 77 -8.48 16.79 -10.34
N LEU A 78 -8.86 15.59 -9.89
CA LEU A 78 -10.22 15.28 -9.42
C LEU A 78 -10.67 16.23 -8.30
N ASN A 79 -9.79 16.51 -7.34
CA ASN A 79 -10.11 17.43 -6.25
C ASN A 79 -10.38 18.85 -6.76
N LYS A 80 -9.61 19.36 -7.72
CA LYS A 80 -9.87 20.66 -8.35
C LYS A 80 -11.13 20.65 -9.22
N PHE A 81 -11.35 19.58 -9.95
CA PHE A 81 -12.58 19.40 -10.74
C PHE A 81 -13.83 19.43 -9.84
N ARG A 82 -13.79 18.72 -8.71
CA ARG A 82 -14.89 18.73 -7.72
C ARG A 82 -15.17 20.12 -7.18
N VAL A 83 -14.14 20.92 -6.87
CA VAL A 83 -14.33 22.32 -6.48
C VAL A 83 -14.97 23.14 -7.58
N GLY A 84 -14.57 22.94 -8.84
CA GLY A 84 -15.20 23.59 -10.00
C GLY A 84 -16.67 23.22 -10.15
N LEU A 85 -17.02 21.93 -9.95
CA LEU A 85 -18.42 21.45 -9.98
C LEU A 85 -19.28 22.08 -8.88
N LEU A 86 -18.78 22.11 -7.65
CA LEU A 86 -19.49 22.71 -6.52
C LEU A 86 -19.77 24.22 -6.73
N ARG A 87 -18.81 24.92 -7.32
CA ARG A 87 -19.01 26.35 -7.71
C ARG A 87 -20.07 26.48 -8.80
N THR A 88 -20.05 25.58 -9.78
CA THR A 88 -21.05 25.57 -10.87
C THR A 88 -22.44 25.25 -10.33
N GLU A 89 -22.56 24.27 -9.44
CA GLU A 89 -23.82 23.92 -8.76
C GLU A 89 -24.40 25.12 -8.01
N ARG A 90 -23.56 25.81 -7.22
CA ARG A 90 -23.98 27.01 -6.47
C ARG A 90 -24.52 28.09 -7.42
N ILE A 91 -23.78 28.40 -8.49
CA ILE A 91 -24.19 29.42 -9.46
C ILE A 91 -25.51 29.01 -10.15
N ALA A 92 -25.66 27.72 -10.49
CA ALA A 92 -26.91 27.24 -11.09
C ALA A 92 -28.10 27.39 -10.13
N LYS A 93 -27.90 27.04 -8.84
CA LYS A 93 -28.97 27.24 -7.81
C LYS A 93 -29.33 28.72 -7.65
N ASP A 94 -28.32 29.60 -7.57
CA ASP A 94 -28.57 31.05 -7.45
C ASP A 94 -29.34 31.59 -8.68
N ARG A 95 -29.00 31.11 -9.89
CA ARG A 95 -29.75 31.49 -11.10
C ARG A 95 -31.19 30.97 -11.13
N MET A 96 -31.42 29.75 -10.66
CA MET A 96 -32.78 29.17 -10.59
C MET A 96 -33.71 29.95 -9.66
N THR A 97 -33.17 30.66 -8.67
CA THR A 97 -33.98 31.49 -7.76
C THR A 97 -34.34 32.85 -8.36
N VAL A 98 -33.65 33.30 -9.40
CA VAL A 98 -33.82 34.64 -10.00
C VAL A 98 -34.54 34.57 -11.36
N MET A 99 -34.37 33.47 -12.10
CA MET A 99 -34.93 33.32 -13.47
C MET A 99 -36.29 32.65 -13.46
N GLU A 100 -37.11 33.00 -14.42
CA GLU A 100 -38.41 32.36 -14.64
C GLU A 100 -38.21 30.93 -15.21
N LEU A 101 -38.66 29.93 -14.42
CA LEU A 101 -38.42 28.51 -14.71
C LEU A 101 -39.09 28.03 -16.03
N GLU A 102 -40.10 28.72 -16.50
CA GLU A 102 -40.84 28.34 -17.72
C GLU A 102 -40.10 28.65 -19.02
N THR A 103 -39.16 29.61 -18.98
CA THR A 103 -38.43 30.10 -20.18
C THR A 103 -36.94 29.72 -20.16
N VAL A 104 -36.47 29.20 -19.05
CA VAL A 104 -35.02 28.91 -18.81
C VAL A 104 -34.56 27.64 -19.54
N THR A 105 -33.46 27.73 -20.24
CA THR A 105 -32.77 26.57 -20.85
C THR A 105 -31.63 26.07 -19.99
N PRO A 106 -31.26 24.74 -20.06
CA PRO A 106 -30.13 24.18 -19.30
C PRO A 106 -28.81 24.90 -19.56
N THR A 107 -28.59 25.39 -20.78
CA THR A 107 -27.39 26.14 -21.18
C THR A 107 -27.26 27.51 -20.51
N GLN A 108 -28.35 28.09 -20.14
CA GLN A 108 -28.41 29.39 -19.42
C GLN A 108 -28.10 29.17 -17.91
N LEU A 109 -28.52 28.03 -17.35
CA LEU A 109 -28.29 27.69 -15.94
C LEU A 109 -26.86 27.22 -15.70
N VAL A 110 -26.40 26.27 -16.52
CA VAL A 110 -25.07 25.62 -16.31
C VAL A 110 -23.99 26.39 -17.06
N ASN A 111 -23.00 26.85 -16.31
CA ASN A 111 -21.83 27.54 -16.84
C ASN A 111 -20.57 26.70 -16.61
N SER A 112 -19.83 26.37 -17.64
CA SER A 112 -18.57 25.58 -17.56
C SER A 112 -17.35 26.40 -17.10
N ARG A 113 -17.44 27.74 -17.08
CA ARG A 113 -16.31 28.63 -16.74
C ARG A 113 -15.67 28.33 -15.38
N PRO A 114 -16.44 28.07 -14.27
CA PRO A 114 -15.83 27.76 -12.97
C PRO A 114 -15.00 26.47 -12.99
N ILE A 115 -15.43 25.46 -13.75
CA ILE A 115 -14.71 24.19 -13.91
C ILE A 115 -13.40 24.45 -14.66
N THR A 116 -13.51 25.12 -15.82
CA THR A 116 -12.32 25.46 -16.64
C THR A 116 -11.33 26.31 -15.85
N ALA A 117 -11.81 27.29 -15.09
CA ALA A 117 -10.96 28.14 -14.25
C ALA A 117 -10.24 27.34 -13.16
N ALA A 118 -10.94 26.42 -12.48
CA ALA A 118 -10.34 25.59 -11.44
C ALA A 118 -9.24 24.64 -11.98
N LEU A 119 -9.46 24.04 -13.15
CA LEU A 119 -8.48 23.22 -13.83
C LEU A 119 -7.29 24.02 -14.32
N ARG A 120 -7.54 25.19 -14.93
CA ARG A 120 -6.48 26.09 -15.38
C ARG A 120 -5.63 26.58 -14.21
N GLU A 121 -6.24 26.93 -13.08
CA GLU A 121 -5.54 27.30 -11.85
C GLU A 121 -4.57 26.20 -11.41
N PHE A 122 -5.00 24.91 -11.47
CA PHE A 122 -4.13 23.80 -11.10
C PHE A 122 -2.92 23.68 -12.03
N PHE A 123 -3.13 23.64 -13.33
CA PHE A 123 -2.03 23.47 -14.30
C PHE A 123 -1.11 24.67 -14.42
N ALA A 124 -1.60 25.89 -14.18
CA ALA A 124 -0.80 27.11 -14.32
C ALA A 124 -0.11 27.55 -13.03
N SER A 125 -0.66 27.24 -11.84
CA SER A 125 -0.20 27.82 -10.57
C SER A 125 0.18 26.79 -9.52
N SER A 126 -0.09 25.51 -9.71
CA SER A 126 0.27 24.48 -8.73
C SER A 126 1.77 24.24 -8.69
N GLN A 127 2.34 24.15 -7.50
CA GLN A 127 3.74 23.78 -7.30
C GLN A 127 4.09 22.39 -7.87
N LEU A 128 3.10 21.50 -7.95
CA LEU A 128 3.26 20.13 -8.45
C LEU A 128 3.11 20.03 -9.97
N SER A 129 2.51 21.04 -10.61
CA SER A 129 2.48 21.16 -12.06
C SER A 129 3.72 21.91 -12.51
N GLN A 130 4.64 21.21 -13.16
CA GLN A 130 5.95 21.71 -13.52
C GLN A 130 6.15 21.61 -15.03
N PHE A 131 7.01 22.47 -15.57
CA PHE A 131 7.49 22.33 -16.94
C PHE A 131 8.28 21.03 -17.06
N MET A 132 7.92 20.17 -18.02
CA MET A 132 8.53 18.86 -18.17
C MET A 132 9.97 18.98 -18.70
N ASP A 133 10.88 18.23 -18.09
CA ASP A 133 12.23 18.06 -18.62
C ASP A 133 12.17 17.16 -19.86
N GLN A 134 12.56 17.70 -21.00
CA GLN A 134 12.51 17.04 -22.31
C GLN A 134 13.87 16.97 -22.99
N ALA A 135 14.96 16.97 -22.22
CA ALA A 135 16.31 16.82 -22.78
C ALA A 135 16.47 15.47 -23.54
N ASN A 136 15.87 14.41 -23.01
CA ASN A 136 15.78 13.09 -23.66
C ASN A 136 14.56 12.32 -23.12
N PRO A 137 14.14 11.21 -23.75
CA PRO A 137 12.99 10.41 -23.29
C PRO A 137 13.14 9.87 -21.86
N LEU A 138 14.37 9.56 -21.42
CA LEU A 138 14.62 9.09 -20.06
C LEU A 138 14.41 10.21 -19.03
N ALA A 139 14.79 11.44 -19.33
CA ALA A 139 14.54 12.60 -18.49
C ALA A 139 13.05 12.87 -18.29
N GLU A 140 12.24 12.72 -19.33
CA GLU A 140 10.79 12.81 -19.25
C GLU A 140 10.21 11.73 -18.31
N LEU A 141 10.64 10.48 -18.47
CA LEU A 141 10.20 9.37 -17.63
C LEU A 141 10.59 9.59 -16.17
N ALA A 142 11.84 9.99 -15.91
CA ALA A 142 12.33 10.28 -14.56
C ALA A 142 11.55 11.42 -13.91
N HIS A 143 11.21 12.48 -14.66
CA HIS A 143 10.40 13.59 -14.14
C HIS A 143 8.99 13.15 -13.76
N LYS A 144 8.34 12.30 -14.58
CA LYS A 144 7.01 11.74 -14.30
C LYS A 144 6.99 10.82 -13.08
N ARG A 145 8.10 10.17 -12.75
CA ARG A 145 8.27 9.27 -11.60
C ARG A 145 8.81 9.96 -10.34
N ARG A 146 8.95 11.27 -10.35
CA ARG A 146 9.40 12.05 -9.21
C ARG A 146 8.31 12.15 -8.16
N LEU A 147 8.69 11.97 -6.89
CA LEU A 147 7.81 12.07 -5.73
C LEU A 147 8.21 13.30 -4.92
N SER A 148 7.24 14.15 -4.59
CA SER A 148 7.46 15.34 -3.77
C SER A 148 6.67 15.25 -2.47
N ALA A 149 7.33 15.46 -1.34
CA ALA A 149 6.66 15.60 -0.04
C ALA A 149 6.06 17.01 0.15
N MET A 150 6.37 17.94 -0.73
CA MET A 150 5.91 19.33 -0.71
C MET A 150 4.62 19.51 -1.52
N GLY A 151 4.02 20.68 -1.39
CA GLY A 151 2.83 21.08 -2.14
C GLY A 151 1.59 21.18 -1.26
N PRO A 152 0.40 21.36 -1.86
CA PRO A 152 -0.85 21.51 -1.11
C PRO A 152 -1.15 20.31 -0.23
N GLY A 153 -1.21 20.51 1.09
CA GLY A 153 -1.40 19.46 2.08
C GLY A 153 -0.14 18.66 2.42
N GLY A 154 1.01 19.04 1.88
CA GLY A 154 2.32 18.47 2.20
C GLY A 154 3.13 19.31 3.17
N LEU A 155 4.43 19.04 3.22
CA LEU A 155 5.39 19.69 4.11
C LEU A 155 5.92 20.99 3.52
N SER A 156 6.29 21.93 4.37
CA SER A 156 7.13 23.08 3.99
C SER A 156 8.61 22.75 4.26
N ARG A 157 9.51 23.33 3.47
CA ARG A 157 10.96 23.08 3.56
C ARG A 157 11.50 23.40 4.96
N GLU A 158 11.03 24.49 5.57
CA GLU A 158 11.49 24.98 6.86
C GLU A 158 10.99 24.10 8.02
N ARG A 159 9.84 23.44 7.85
CA ARG A 159 9.21 22.61 8.90
C ARG A 159 9.54 21.13 8.79
N ALA A 160 10.18 20.70 7.70
CA ALA A 160 10.58 19.33 7.52
C ALA A 160 11.78 18.99 8.40
N SER A 161 11.61 18.08 9.38
CA SER A 161 12.67 17.55 10.24
C SER A 161 13.65 16.68 9.46
N PHE A 162 14.74 16.27 10.09
CA PHE A 162 15.70 15.34 9.52
C PHE A 162 15.07 13.95 9.30
N ASP A 163 14.24 13.49 10.23
CA ASP A 163 13.60 12.16 10.16
C ASP A 163 12.81 11.95 8.85
N VAL A 164 12.04 12.99 8.43
CA VAL A 164 11.26 12.94 7.18
C VAL A 164 12.15 12.90 5.92
N ARG A 165 13.39 13.37 6.03
CA ARG A 165 14.36 13.46 4.93
C ARG A 165 15.26 12.23 4.82
N ASP A 166 15.30 11.41 5.87
CA ASP A 166 16.12 10.21 5.94
C ASP A 166 15.57 9.07 5.07
N VAL A 167 16.43 8.09 4.83
CA VAL A 167 16.06 6.85 4.15
C VAL A 167 15.53 5.88 5.19
N HIS A 168 14.24 5.63 5.13
CA HIS A 168 13.58 4.66 5.99
C HIS A 168 13.74 3.22 5.47
N ALA A 169 13.72 2.22 6.35
CA ALA A 169 13.83 0.80 5.96
C ALA A 169 12.75 0.36 4.97
N SER A 170 11.51 0.89 5.09
CA SER A 170 10.40 0.61 4.18
C SER A 170 10.58 1.16 2.76
N HIS A 171 11.60 2.01 2.53
CA HIS A 171 11.94 2.53 1.18
C HIS A 171 12.56 1.46 0.27
N TYR A 172 13.03 0.33 0.84
CA TYR A 172 13.64 -0.74 0.06
C TYR A 172 12.71 -1.23 -1.05
N GLY A 173 13.23 -1.26 -2.28
CA GLY A 173 12.44 -1.63 -3.47
C GLY A 173 11.35 -0.64 -3.90
N ARG A 174 11.08 0.44 -3.14
CA ARG A 174 10.00 1.41 -3.38
C ARG A 174 10.49 2.79 -3.77
N ILE A 175 11.43 3.33 -3.04
CA ILE A 175 12.00 4.66 -3.26
C ILE A 175 13.50 4.54 -3.44
N CYS A 176 14.06 5.23 -4.43
CA CYS A 176 15.50 5.26 -4.65
C CYS A 176 16.20 5.96 -3.48
N PRO A 177 17.17 5.32 -2.79
CA PRO A 177 17.85 5.93 -1.65
C PRO A 177 18.88 6.99 -2.05
N ILE A 178 19.24 7.08 -3.34
CA ILE A 178 20.31 7.94 -3.85
C ILE A 178 19.76 9.16 -4.59
N ALA A 179 18.69 8.98 -5.39
CA ALA A 179 18.18 10.02 -6.29
C ALA A 179 17.36 11.06 -5.50
N THR A 180 18.04 12.07 -4.99
CA THR A 180 17.46 13.24 -4.33
C THR A 180 18.30 14.48 -4.66
N PRO A 181 17.70 15.68 -4.80
CA PRO A 181 18.48 16.90 -5.02
C PRO A 181 19.30 17.30 -3.79
N GLU A 182 20.38 18.01 -4.00
CA GLU A 182 21.15 18.66 -2.94
C GLU A 182 20.46 19.94 -2.44
N GLY A 183 20.75 20.35 -1.21
CA GLY A 183 20.27 21.58 -0.62
C GLY A 183 18.91 21.47 0.09
N PRO A 184 18.07 22.53 0.09
CA PRO A 184 16.87 22.60 0.94
C PRO A 184 15.81 21.52 0.64
N ASN A 185 15.85 20.92 -0.52
CA ASN A 185 14.90 19.90 -0.97
C ASN A 185 15.38 18.46 -0.73
N ILE A 186 16.55 18.27 -0.09
CA ILE A 186 17.08 16.93 0.17
C ILE A 186 16.07 16.08 0.93
N GLY A 187 15.84 14.85 0.49
CA GLY A 187 14.90 13.91 1.09
C GLY A 187 13.42 14.25 0.89
N LEU A 188 13.07 15.47 0.46
CA LEU A 188 11.68 15.89 0.20
C LEU A 188 11.26 15.67 -1.25
N VAL A 189 12.22 15.59 -2.16
CA VAL A 189 12.00 15.22 -3.56
C VAL A 189 12.81 13.96 -3.82
N VAL A 190 12.12 12.87 -4.10
CA VAL A 190 12.72 11.54 -4.31
C VAL A 190 12.15 10.91 -5.57
N HIS A 191 12.65 9.74 -5.93
CA HIS A 191 12.23 9.03 -7.13
C HIS A 191 11.67 7.66 -6.80
N LEU A 192 10.59 7.28 -7.46
CA LEU A 192 10.02 5.95 -7.39
C LEU A 192 11.02 4.92 -7.95
N ALA A 193 11.24 3.82 -7.25
CA ALA A 193 12.11 2.74 -7.71
C ALA A 193 11.59 2.13 -9.03
N THR A 194 12.48 1.53 -9.82
CA THR A 194 12.20 1.11 -11.20
C THR A 194 10.98 0.19 -11.31
N HIS A 195 10.90 -0.83 -10.46
CA HIS A 195 9.84 -1.83 -10.50
C HIS A 195 8.69 -1.55 -9.51
N ALA A 196 8.80 -0.49 -8.72
CA ALA A 196 7.75 -0.10 -7.80
C ALA A 196 6.51 0.40 -8.55
N VAL A 197 5.34 0.02 -8.05
CA VAL A 197 4.02 0.40 -8.57
C VAL A 197 3.17 1.01 -7.47
N LEU A 198 2.08 1.67 -7.83
CA LEU A 198 1.10 2.19 -6.88
C LEU A 198 -0.14 1.31 -6.88
N ASN A 199 -0.61 0.95 -5.70
CA ASN A 199 -1.89 0.28 -5.57
C ASN A 199 -3.06 1.27 -5.72
N LYS A 200 -4.28 0.74 -5.73
CA LYS A 200 -5.51 1.53 -5.88
C LYS A 200 -5.75 2.56 -4.77
N TYR A 201 -5.06 2.43 -3.65
CA TYR A 201 -5.15 3.35 -2.50
C TYR A 201 -4.01 4.38 -2.46
N GLY A 202 -3.00 4.23 -3.33
CA GLY A 202 -1.84 5.11 -3.41
C GLY A 202 -0.64 4.66 -2.57
N PHE A 203 -0.65 3.46 -2.01
CA PHE A 203 0.54 2.88 -1.35
C PHE A 203 1.49 2.29 -2.40
N ILE A 204 2.79 2.37 -2.11
CA ILE A 204 3.82 1.85 -3.00
C ILE A 204 4.01 0.37 -2.74
N GLU A 205 3.86 -0.42 -3.78
CA GLU A 205 4.13 -1.85 -3.79
C GLU A 205 5.43 -2.15 -4.53
N THR A 206 6.14 -3.17 -4.07
CA THR A 206 7.35 -3.68 -4.73
C THR A 206 7.19 -5.16 -5.06
N PRO A 207 7.70 -5.63 -6.21
CA PRO A 207 7.68 -7.05 -6.54
C PRO A 207 8.72 -7.79 -5.71
N LEU A 208 8.27 -8.78 -4.95
CA LEU A 208 9.11 -9.64 -4.12
C LEU A 208 8.81 -11.11 -4.41
N ARG A 209 9.76 -11.98 -4.10
CA ARG A 209 9.58 -13.42 -4.07
C ARG A 209 9.70 -13.87 -2.62
N GLN A 210 8.63 -14.46 -2.13
CA GLN A 210 8.56 -14.91 -0.75
C GLN A 210 9.38 -16.18 -0.53
N VAL A 211 10.06 -16.25 0.60
CA VAL A 211 10.71 -17.46 1.10
C VAL A 211 9.67 -18.30 1.83
N HIS A 212 9.55 -19.55 1.41
CA HIS A 212 8.65 -20.50 2.04
C HIS A 212 9.47 -21.51 2.86
N THR A 213 9.06 -21.72 4.11
CA THR A 213 9.60 -22.74 5.01
C THR A 213 8.58 -23.81 5.34
N HIS A 214 7.32 -23.57 5.00
CA HIS A 214 6.21 -24.48 5.23
C HIS A 214 5.33 -24.57 3.99
N LEU A 215 4.85 -25.76 3.67
CA LEU A 215 3.91 -26.00 2.57
C LEU A 215 2.65 -26.69 3.10
N LYS A 216 1.52 -26.42 2.46
CA LYS A 216 0.26 -27.07 2.82
C LYS A 216 0.36 -28.59 2.67
N ASN A 217 -0.16 -29.32 3.67
CA ASN A 217 -0.17 -30.78 3.66
C ASN A 217 -1.35 -31.30 2.80
N ASP A 218 -1.25 -31.15 1.48
CA ASP A 218 -2.24 -31.61 0.49
C ASP A 218 -1.80 -32.89 -0.26
N GLY A 219 -0.66 -33.48 0.15
CA GLY A 219 -0.09 -34.66 -0.48
C GLY A 219 0.59 -34.43 -1.84
N LYS A 220 0.71 -33.16 -2.28
CA LYS A 220 1.30 -32.80 -3.58
C LYS A 220 2.32 -31.66 -3.47
N ALA A 221 1.99 -30.61 -2.74
CA ALA A 221 2.79 -29.39 -2.69
C ALA A 221 4.24 -29.62 -2.22
N ALA A 222 4.45 -30.53 -1.28
CA ALA A 222 5.77 -30.81 -0.71
C ALA A 222 6.63 -31.80 -1.53
N VAL A 223 6.11 -32.38 -2.61
CA VAL A 223 6.85 -33.36 -3.42
C VAL A 223 8.04 -32.72 -4.12
N GLY A 224 9.22 -33.32 -3.96
CA GLY A 224 10.49 -32.84 -4.54
C GLY A 224 11.24 -31.81 -3.67
N HIS A 225 10.65 -31.36 -2.55
CA HIS A 225 11.34 -30.54 -1.57
C HIS A 225 11.98 -31.39 -0.48
N LYS A 226 13.00 -30.87 0.18
CA LYS A 226 13.63 -31.51 1.34
C LYS A 226 12.91 -31.11 2.62
N ALA A 227 12.78 -32.07 3.54
CA ALA A 227 12.21 -31.80 4.86
C ALA A 227 13.09 -30.78 5.62
N GLY A 228 12.43 -29.80 6.25
CA GLY A 228 13.11 -28.79 7.07
C GLY A 228 13.39 -29.23 8.50
N ASP A 229 12.57 -30.16 9.00
CA ASP A 229 12.67 -30.74 10.34
C ASP A 229 12.28 -32.23 10.30
N ASP A 230 12.59 -32.96 11.37
CA ASP A 230 12.13 -34.34 11.56
C ASP A 230 10.60 -34.38 11.72
N ILE A 231 9.92 -35.11 10.85
CA ILE A 231 8.46 -35.26 10.89
C ILE A 231 8.10 -36.59 11.50
N MET A 232 7.45 -36.55 12.66
CA MET A 232 7.04 -37.75 13.42
C MET A 232 5.77 -38.39 12.88
N ASP A 233 5.60 -39.68 13.12
CA ASP A 233 4.36 -40.39 12.85
C ASP A 233 3.23 -39.98 13.81
N ALA A 234 1.99 -40.44 13.55
CA ALA A 234 0.83 -40.17 14.40
C ALA A 234 1.01 -40.62 15.88
N SER A 235 1.97 -41.53 16.15
CA SER A 235 2.29 -41.99 17.51
C SER A 235 3.33 -41.14 18.21
N GLY A 236 4.03 -40.24 17.51
CA GLY A 236 5.10 -39.39 18.04
C GLY A 236 6.37 -40.14 18.44
N LYS A 237 6.48 -41.43 18.03
CA LYS A 237 7.61 -42.29 18.48
C LYS A 237 8.63 -42.60 17.38
N LYS A 238 8.25 -42.43 16.11
CA LYS A 238 9.14 -42.76 14.99
C LYS A 238 9.11 -41.62 13.97
N ALA A 239 10.27 -41.16 13.53
CA ALA A 239 10.36 -40.24 12.44
C ALA A 239 9.92 -40.91 11.14
N LEU A 240 8.99 -40.31 10.43
CA LEU A 240 8.58 -40.70 9.09
C LEU A 240 9.53 -40.18 8.04
N ILE A 241 10.09 -39.02 8.27
CA ILE A 241 11.04 -38.31 7.41
C ILE A 241 12.03 -37.60 8.31
N HIS A 242 13.32 -37.68 7.98
CA HIS A 242 14.36 -36.93 8.67
C HIS A 242 14.65 -35.60 8.00
N GLU A 243 15.15 -34.65 8.78
CA GLU A 243 15.64 -33.37 8.27
C GLU A 243 16.59 -33.57 7.08
N GLY A 244 16.37 -32.80 5.98
CA GLY A 244 17.16 -32.88 4.75
C GLY A 244 16.81 -34.03 3.81
N GLU A 245 15.93 -34.96 4.18
CA GLU A 245 15.44 -36.05 3.31
C GLU A 245 14.45 -35.53 2.27
N GLU A 246 14.56 -36.00 1.03
CA GLU A 246 13.65 -35.61 -0.05
C GLU A 246 12.24 -36.21 0.14
N ILE A 247 11.23 -35.38 0.06
CA ILE A 247 9.81 -35.76 0.19
C ILE A 247 9.33 -36.34 -1.12
N THR A 248 9.30 -37.66 -1.20
CA THR A 248 8.76 -38.38 -2.37
C THR A 248 7.22 -38.34 -2.42
N ALA A 249 6.64 -38.60 -3.58
CA ALA A 249 5.18 -38.62 -3.74
C ALA A 249 4.49 -39.66 -2.82
N ALA A 250 5.18 -40.76 -2.47
CA ALA A 250 4.67 -41.76 -1.54
C ALA A 250 4.66 -41.27 -0.10
N LEU A 251 5.73 -40.54 0.30
CA LEU A 251 5.84 -39.92 1.62
C LEU A 251 4.84 -38.74 1.78
N ALA A 252 4.69 -37.89 0.76
CA ALA A 252 3.72 -36.80 0.78
C ALA A 252 2.28 -37.28 1.00
N LYS A 253 1.89 -38.41 0.39
CA LYS A 253 0.57 -39.01 0.64
C LYS A 253 0.41 -39.51 2.08
N LYS A 254 1.43 -40.13 2.66
CA LYS A 254 1.42 -40.54 4.07
C LYS A 254 1.32 -39.34 5.02
N LEU A 255 2.01 -38.25 4.69
CA LEU A 255 1.91 -36.98 5.47
C LEU A 255 0.50 -36.41 5.40
N ALA A 256 -0.18 -36.49 4.24
CA ALA A 256 -1.54 -35.99 4.09
C ALA A 256 -2.57 -36.78 4.93
N GLU A 257 -2.26 -38.03 5.34
CA GLU A 257 -3.08 -38.81 6.25
C GLU A 257 -3.00 -38.34 7.71
N LEU A 258 -1.95 -37.55 8.05
CA LEU A 258 -1.76 -36.98 9.38
C LEU A 258 -2.64 -35.73 9.55
N LYS A 259 -3.85 -35.90 10.12
CA LYS A 259 -4.83 -34.81 10.29
C LYS A 259 -4.36 -33.66 11.16
N ASP A 260 -3.44 -33.92 12.07
CA ASP A 260 -2.90 -32.91 13.00
C ASP A 260 -1.82 -32.04 12.34
N LEU A 261 -1.20 -32.51 11.25
CA LEU A 261 -0.18 -31.79 10.50
C LEU A 261 -0.83 -30.97 9.37
N LYS A 262 -1.10 -29.69 9.62
CA LYS A 262 -1.70 -28.80 8.61
C LYS A 262 -0.70 -28.35 7.57
N GLU A 263 0.55 -28.18 7.95
CA GLU A 263 1.65 -27.69 7.13
C GLU A 263 2.88 -28.59 7.29
N VAL A 264 3.56 -28.85 6.20
CA VAL A 264 4.79 -29.67 6.14
C VAL A 264 5.98 -28.72 6.21
N PRO A 265 6.86 -28.85 7.23
CA PRO A 265 8.09 -28.09 7.27
C PRO A 265 9.02 -28.55 6.14
N VAL A 266 9.47 -27.62 5.31
CA VAL A 266 10.41 -27.86 4.22
C VAL A 266 11.64 -26.97 4.37
N ARG A 267 12.77 -27.40 3.80
CA ARG A 267 13.94 -26.56 3.71
C ARG A 267 13.58 -25.28 2.97
N ALA A 268 14.03 -24.12 3.49
CA ALA A 268 13.70 -22.82 2.93
C ALA A 268 13.95 -22.78 1.41
N PHE A 269 12.98 -22.36 0.65
CA PHE A 269 13.08 -22.20 -0.79
C PHE A 269 12.36 -20.92 -1.25
N LEU A 270 12.75 -20.39 -2.39
CA LEU A 270 12.19 -19.20 -2.97
C LEU A 270 11.06 -19.57 -3.94
N GLY A 271 9.86 -19.07 -3.69
CA GLY A 271 8.72 -19.29 -4.57
C GLY A 271 8.95 -18.71 -5.97
N ASP A 272 8.43 -19.36 -7.02
CA ASP A 272 8.57 -18.89 -8.41
C ASP A 272 7.73 -17.65 -8.69
N LYS A 273 6.68 -17.45 -7.92
CA LYS A 273 5.72 -16.38 -8.13
C LYS A 273 6.24 -15.05 -7.61
N VAL A 274 6.26 -14.06 -8.49
CA VAL A 274 6.52 -12.67 -8.12
C VAL A 274 5.21 -12.00 -7.74
N GLU A 275 5.10 -11.56 -6.51
CA GLU A 275 3.93 -10.85 -6.00
C GLU A 275 4.30 -9.44 -5.58
N HIS A 276 3.31 -8.53 -5.62
CA HIS A 276 3.51 -7.15 -5.22
C HIS A 276 3.03 -6.97 -3.78
N PHE A 277 3.94 -6.50 -2.92
CA PHE A 277 3.68 -6.28 -1.51
C PHE A 277 3.81 -4.80 -1.16
N ASP A 278 2.86 -4.29 -0.40
CA ASP A 278 3.00 -2.99 0.24
C ASP A 278 3.94 -3.08 1.46
N ALA A 279 4.25 -1.95 2.07
CA ALA A 279 5.22 -1.91 3.17
C ALA A 279 4.67 -2.52 4.48
N GLU A 280 3.36 -2.74 4.58
CA GLU A 280 2.73 -3.39 5.75
C GLU A 280 2.72 -4.91 5.56
N ASP A 281 2.34 -5.41 4.37
CA ASP A 281 2.38 -6.84 4.03
C ASP A 281 3.81 -7.40 4.07
N GLU A 282 4.81 -6.59 3.70
CA GLU A 282 6.22 -6.97 3.74
C GLU A 282 6.70 -7.36 5.15
N GLN A 283 6.10 -6.80 6.19
CA GLN A 283 6.48 -7.13 7.58
C GLN A 283 6.05 -8.54 8.00
N GLU A 284 5.09 -9.13 7.30
CA GLU A 284 4.54 -10.45 7.60
C GLU A 284 5.22 -11.57 6.80
N ILE A 285 6.11 -11.23 5.85
CA ILE A 285 6.77 -12.19 4.97
C ILE A 285 8.28 -12.16 5.13
N VAL A 286 8.91 -13.28 4.85
CA VAL A 286 10.36 -13.37 4.70
C VAL A 286 10.68 -13.41 3.21
N TYR A 287 11.61 -12.58 2.76
CA TYR A 287 12.08 -12.55 1.39
C TYR A 287 13.60 -12.49 1.31
N ALA A 288 14.17 -13.05 0.27
CA ALA A 288 15.61 -13.07 0.05
C ALA A 288 16.04 -12.05 -1.02
N GLN A 289 17.35 -11.75 -1.06
CA GLN A 289 17.91 -10.89 -2.10
C GLN A 289 17.76 -11.52 -3.49
N ALA A 290 17.52 -10.70 -4.50
CA ALA A 290 17.29 -11.15 -5.87
C ALA A 290 18.48 -11.88 -6.51
N ASN A 291 19.70 -11.63 -6.03
CA ASN A 291 20.96 -12.25 -6.52
C ASN A 291 21.37 -13.50 -5.73
N THR A 292 20.53 -14.01 -4.85
CA THR A 292 20.81 -15.22 -4.08
C THR A 292 20.89 -16.43 -5.02
N PRO A 293 21.97 -17.25 -4.93
CA PRO A 293 22.11 -18.43 -5.75
C PRO A 293 21.10 -19.50 -5.36
N LEU A 294 20.38 -20.04 -6.36
CA LEU A 294 19.31 -21.01 -6.20
C LEU A 294 19.59 -22.27 -7.01
N SER A 295 19.07 -23.40 -6.52
CA SER A 295 18.98 -24.65 -7.28
C SER A 295 17.86 -24.56 -8.34
N GLU A 296 17.75 -25.58 -9.19
CA GLU A 296 16.63 -25.71 -10.17
C GLU A 296 15.26 -25.81 -9.48
N THR A 297 15.21 -26.27 -8.24
CA THR A 297 14.01 -26.40 -7.41
C THR A 297 13.69 -25.14 -6.58
N GLY A 298 14.49 -24.06 -6.72
CA GLY A 298 14.33 -22.84 -5.94
C GLY A 298 14.92 -22.90 -4.52
N GLU A 299 15.57 -24.00 -4.13
CA GLU A 299 16.25 -24.10 -2.84
C GLU A 299 17.53 -23.25 -2.84
N PHE A 300 17.87 -22.69 -1.69
CA PHE A 300 19.11 -21.95 -1.50
C PHE A 300 20.32 -22.87 -1.54
N LEU A 301 21.33 -22.50 -2.31
CA LEU A 301 22.58 -23.24 -2.43
C LEU A 301 23.54 -22.95 -1.27
N ASP A 302 23.45 -21.75 -0.70
CA ASP A 302 24.27 -21.32 0.42
C ASP A 302 23.66 -21.79 1.75
N GLU A 303 24.52 -22.15 2.71
CA GLU A 303 24.09 -22.55 4.07
C GLU A 303 23.46 -21.37 4.86
N SER A 304 23.86 -20.16 4.54
CA SER A 304 23.37 -18.93 5.17
C SER A 304 23.05 -17.89 4.12
N VAL A 305 21.82 -17.39 4.11
CA VAL A 305 21.32 -16.40 3.15
C VAL A 305 20.83 -15.17 3.90
N ILE A 306 21.13 -13.98 3.36
CA ILE A 306 20.57 -12.75 3.90
C ILE A 306 19.10 -12.69 3.47
N ALA A 307 18.20 -12.90 4.41
CA ALA A 307 16.76 -12.70 4.26
C ALA A 307 16.32 -11.46 5.07
N ARG A 308 15.21 -10.88 4.68
CA ARG A 308 14.62 -9.72 5.35
C ARG A 308 13.16 -9.99 5.66
#